data_56c25b1a8822bca800084193ec230b52
#
_entry.id   56c25b1a8822bca800084193ec230b52
#
_cell.length_a   1.000
_cell.length_b   1.000
_cell.length_c   1.000
_cell.angle_alpha   90.00
_cell.angle_beta   90.00
_cell.angle_gamma   90.00
#
_symmetry.space_group_name_H-M   'P 1'
#
loop_
_entity.id
_entity.type
_entity.pdbx_description
1 polymer ?
#
loop_
_entity_poly.entity_id
_entity_poly.type
_entity_poly.pdbx_seq_one_letter_code
_entity_poly.pdbx_strand_id
1 'polypeptide(L)'
;MITANDYGQLSRATLVTLVEVCRLYNIPLDPWRDSPEDQALAIANCQRCYIGPDRAFVYVISANNFTGKSQTGRGLQIRWVWADEFAYASEQAFLTIDGRLGRGPGELKGQGIMTTSPSGYNYVYWKFGDPTRDERIQKLYKMASLSSLENIHSE
;
A
#
# COMPACT_ATOMS: atom_id res chain seq x y z
N MET A 1 -0.27 -6.40 3.28
CA MET A 1 -0.98 -5.23 3.86
C MET A 1 -1.31 -4.25 2.75
N ILE A 2 -2.43 -3.56 2.86
CA ILE A 2 -2.82 -2.43 2.00
C ILE A 2 -2.97 -1.20 2.89
N THR A 3 -2.42 -0.08 2.44
CA THR A 3 -2.48 1.19 3.17
C THR A 3 -2.60 2.37 2.20
N ALA A 4 -3.22 3.44 2.64
CA ALA A 4 -3.22 4.74 1.98
C ALA A 4 -3.05 5.83 3.05
N ASN A 5 -2.86 7.08 2.64
CA ASN A 5 -2.60 8.18 3.57
C ASN A 5 -3.63 8.24 4.71
N ASP A 6 -4.90 8.32 4.37
CA ASP A 6 -5.98 8.37 5.35
C ASP A 6 -7.08 7.34 5.06
N TYR A 7 -8.03 7.22 6.01
CA TYR A 7 -9.13 6.28 5.88
C TYR A 7 -10.08 6.60 4.73
N GLY A 8 -10.30 7.88 4.45
CA GLY A 8 -11.20 8.31 3.38
C GLY A 8 -10.67 7.87 2.01
N GLN A 9 -9.39 8.11 1.74
CA GLN A 9 -8.73 7.66 0.53
C GLN A 9 -8.68 6.13 0.45
N LEU A 10 -8.31 5.48 1.55
CA LEU A 10 -8.24 4.02 1.62
C LEU A 10 -9.57 3.37 1.23
N SER A 11 -10.69 3.82 1.82
CA SER A 11 -12.01 3.23 1.61
C SER A 11 -12.68 3.61 0.29
N ARG A 12 -12.45 4.83 -0.22
CA ARG A 12 -13.18 5.37 -1.38
C ARG A 12 -12.43 5.27 -2.70
N ALA A 13 -11.12 5.12 -2.68
CA ALA A 13 -10.30 5.01 -3.88
C ALA A 13 -9.52 3.71 -3.92
N THR A 14 -8.54 3.53 -3.03
CA THR A 14 -7.62 2.38 -3.06
C THR A 14 -8.35 1.04 -3.01
N LEU A 15 -9.29 0.86 -2.08
CA LEU A 15 -10.02 -0.39 -1.94
C LEU A 15 -11.10 -0.59 -3.02
N VAL A 16 -11.70 0.48 -3.55
CA VAL A 16 -12.61 0.37 -4.68
C VAL A 16 -11.85 -0.16 -5.89
N THR A 17 -10.70 0.43 -6.22
CA THR A 17 -9.83 -0.06 -7.30
C THR A 17 -9.42 -1.52 -7.08
N LEU A 18 -9.05 -1.91 -5.85
CA LEU A 18 -8.75 -3.30 -5.54
C LEU A 18 -9.93 -4.23 -5.85
N VAL A 19 -11.14 -3.85 -5.40
CA VAL A 19 -12.35 -4.65 -5.63
C VAL A 19 -12.65 -4.79 -7.12
N GLU A 20 -12.56 -3.70 -7.88
CA GLU A 20 -12.77 -3.69 -9.33
C GLU A 20 -11.78 -4.59 -10.05
N VAL A 21 -10.49 -4.50 -9.73
CA VAL A 21 -9.44 -5.37 -10.29
C VAL A 21 -9.71 -6.83 -9.94
N CYS A 22 -10.04 -7.13 -8.68
CA CYS A 22 -10.36 -8.50 -8.29
C CYS A 22 -11.57 -9.06 -9.05
N ARG A 23 -12.60 -8.25 -9.27
CA ARG A 23 -13.78 -8.63 -10.06
C ARG A 23 -13.45 -8.86 -11.53
N LEU A 24 -12.69 -7.93 -12.13
CA LEU A 24 -12.28 -8.01 -13.54
C LEU A 24 -11.52 -9.31 -13.83
N TYR A 25 -10.64 -9.72 -12.92
CA TYR A 25 -9.81 -10.92 -13.09
C TYR A 25 -10.35 -12.15 -12.37
N ASN A 26 -11.60 -12.11 -11.87
CA ASN A 26 -12.22 -13.20 -11.12
C ASN A 26 -11.37 -13.68 -9.94
N ILE A 27 -10.68 -12.78 -9.27
CA ILE A 27 -9.90 -13.07 -8.06
C ILE A 27 -10.86 -13.05 -6.85
N PRO A 28 -11.00 -14.16 -6.10
CA PRO A 28 -11.82 -14.17 -4.90
C PRO A 28 -11.38 -13.08 -3.90
N LEU A 29 -12.33 -12.30 -3.41
CA LEU A 29 -12.10 -11.25 -2.41
C LEU A 29 -13.22 -11.26 -1.37
N ASP A 30 -12.87 -11.40 -0.11
CA ASP A 30 -13.80 -11.50 1.03
C ASP A 30 -13.48 -10.42 2.08
N PRO A 31 -14.47 -9.70 2.62
CA PRO A 31 -15.92 -9.92 2.49
C PRO A 31 -16.49 -9.51 1.13
N TRP A 32 -17.44 -10.29 0.63
CA TRP A 32 -18.17 -9.99 -0.61
C TRP A 32 -19.33 -9.02 -0.34
N ARG A 33 -19.61 -8.13 -1.31
CA ARG A 33 -20.80 -7.27 -1.39
C ARG A 33 -21.17 -7.08 -2.86
N ASP A 34 -22.41 -6.66 -3.13
CA ASP A 34 -22.91 -6.51 -4.50
C ASP A 34 -22.23 -5.35 -5.24
N SER A 35 -22.09 -4.18 -4.60
CA SER A 35 -21.37 -3.06 -5.20
C SER A 35 -19.89 -3.04 -4.80
N PRO A 36 -18.98 -2.53 -5.65
CA PRO A 36 -17.58 -2.33 -5.31
C PRO A 36 -17.38 -1.41 -4.11
N GLU A 37 -18.16 -0.33 -4.03
CA GLU A 37 -18.07 0.67 -2.97
C GLU A 37 -18.47 0.09 -1.61
N ASP A 38 -19.56 -0.67 -1.56
CA ASP A 38 -20.01 -1.34 -0.33
C ASP A 38 -19.01 -2.41 0.11
N GLN A 39 -18.42 -3.12 -0.85
CA GLN A 39 -17.38 -4.10 -0.58
C GLN A 39 -16.11 -3.44 -0.02
N ALA A 40 -15.66 -2.34 -0.64
CA ALA A 40 -14.52 -1.57 -0.18
C ALA A 40 -14.74 -1.02 1.24
N LEU A 41 -15.94 -0.48 1.50
CA LEU A 41 -16.31 0.03 2.82
C LEU A 41 -16.35 -1.09 3.87
N ALA A 42 -16.90 -2.26 3.52
CA ALA A 42 -16.91 -3.41 4.42
C ALA A 42 -15.50 -3.88 4.76
N ILE A 43 -14.59 -3.92 3.78
CA ILE A 43 -13.18 -4.26 3.98
C ILE A 43 -12.51 -3.23 4.90
N ALA A 44 -12.71 -1.93 4.64
CA ALA A 44 -12.13 -0.86 5.45
C ALA A 44 -12.61 -0.92 6.91
N ASN A 45 -13.89 -1.15 7.14
CA ASN A 45 -14.46 -1.27 8.48
C ASN A 45 -13.93 -2.49 9.24
N CYS A 46 -13.72 -3.60 8.54
CA CYS A 46 -13.11 -4.80 9.14
C CYS A 46 -11.60 -4.68 9.33
N GLN A 47 -10.94 -3.70 8.69
CA GLN A 47 -9.49 -3.51 8.62
C GLN A 47 -8.73 -4.75 8.13
N ARG A 48 -9.40 -5.61 7.36
CA ARG A 48 -8.85 -6.84 6.81
C ARG A 48 -9.69 -7.38 5.66
N CYS A 49 -9.02 -8.13 4.79
CA CYS A 49 -9.68 -8.95 3.76
C CYS A 49 -8.91 -10.25 3.53
N TYR A 50 -9.50 -11.13 2.73
CA TYR A 50 -8.86 -12.34 2.23
C TYR A 50 -8.89 -12.31 0.71
N ILE A 51 -7.73 -12.53 0.07
CA ILE A 51 -7.57 -12.42 -1.38
C ILE A 51 -7.09 -13.75 -1.95
N GLY A 52 -7.63 -14.08 -3.12
CA GLY A 52 -7.24 -15.23 -3.91
C GLY A 52 -7.82 -16.56 -3.42
N PRO A 53 -7.58 -17.64 -4.20
CA PRO A 53 -8.10 -18.97 -3.89
C PRO A 53 -7.57 -19.53 -2.57
N ASP A 54 -6.33 -19.20 -2.23
CA ASP A 54 -5.68 -19.63 -0.98
C ASP A 54 -6.07 -18.75 0.22
N ARG A 55 -6.98 -17.79 0.05
CA ARG A 55 -7.47 -16.88 1.09
C ARG A 55 -6.33 -16.18 1.83
N ALA A 56 -5.39 -15.58 1.08
CA ALA A 56 -4.29 -14.82 1.66
C ALA A 56 -4.84 -13.69 2.57
N PHE A 57 -4.43 -13.68 3.82
CA PHE A 57 -4.86 -12.68 4.80
C PHE A 57 -4.16 -11.34 4.56
N VAL A 58 -4.94 -10.27 4.45
CA VAL A 58 -4.45 -8.92 4.18
C VAL A 58 -4.94 -7.94 5.24
N TYR A 59 -4.01 -7.28 5.93
CA TYR A 59 -4.32 -6.12 6.77
C TYR A 59 -4.65 -4.91 5.90
N VAL A 60 -5.63 -4.13 6.32
CA VAL A 60 -6.07 -2.88 5.67
C VAL A 60 -6.05 -1.77 6.72
N ILE A 61 -5.05 -0.90 6.66
CA ILE A 61 -4.77 0.05 7.75
C ILE A 61 -4.37 1.39 7.15
N SER A 62 -5.01 2.48 7.57
CA SER A 62 -4.60 3.84 7.18
C SER A 62 -3.19 4.17 7.69
N ALA A 63 -2.37 4.83 6.86
CA ALA A 63 -1.02 5.24 7.20
C ALA A 63 -0.98 6.19 8.41
N ASN A 64 -2.03 6.99 8.62
CA ASN A 64 -2.16 7.85 9.79
C ASN A 64 -2.17 7.08 11.13
N ASN A 65 -2.50 5.79 11.10
CA ASN A 65 -2.44 4.94 12.29
C ASN A 65 -1.02 4.50 12.68
N PHE A 66 -0.02 4.76 11.83
CA PHE A 66 1.38 4.44 12.10
C PHE A 66 2.17 5.61 12.70
N THR A 67 1.50 6.65 13.17
CA THR A 67 2.14 7.77 13.86
C THR A 67 2.70 7.32 15.22
N GLY A 68 3.79 7.93 15.68
CA GLY A 68 4.56 7.48 16.85
C GLY A 68 3.81 7.33 18.18
N LYS A 69 2.58 7.84 18.29
CA LYS A 69 1.71 7.70 19.46
C LYS A 69 0.82 6.46 19.40
N SER A 70 0.57 5.92 18.20
CA SER A 70 -0.25 4.74 18.01
C SER A 70 0.57 3.47 18.20
N GLN A 71 0.01 2.50 18.92
CA GLN A 71 0.57 1.16 19.00
C GLN A 71 0.21 0.30 17.78
N THR A 72 -0.59 0.84 16.87
CA THR A 72 -0.99 0.18 15.62
C THR A 72 0.26 -0.22 14.82
N GLY A 73 0.29 -1.42 14.32
CA GLY A 73 1.44 -1.97 13.60
C GLY A 73 2.55 -2.55 14.47
N ARG A 74 2.56 -2.36 15.79
CA ARG A 74 3.46 -3.10 16.68
C ARG A 74 3.09 -4.58 16.67
N GLY A 75 4.07 -5.44 16.38
CA GLY A 75 3.86 -6.88 16.28
C GLY A 75 3.34 -7.37 14.92
N LEU A 76 3.01 -6.50 13.98
CA LEU A 76 2.69 -6.93 12.62
C LEU A 76 3.93 -7.54 11.96
N GLN A 77 3.70 -8.65 11.27
CA GLN A 77 4.67 -9.28 10.38
C GLN A 77 4.11 -9.18 8.97
N ILE A 78 4.77 -8.38 8.13
CA ILE A 78 4.27 -8.06 6.80
C ILE A 78 5.24 -8.66 5.79
N ARG A 79 4.75 -9.50 4.88
CA ARG A 79 5.53 -10.01 3.75
C ARG A 79 5.43 -9.11 2.54
N TRP A 80 4.33 -8.41 2.43
CA TRP A 80 3.93 -7.67 1.25
C TRP A 80 3.13 -6.45 1.64
N VAL A 81 3.40 -5.31 1.04
CA VAL A 81 2.63 -4.08 1.23
C VAL A 81 2.37 -3.40 -0.11
N TRP A 82 1.14 -2.95 -0.29
CA TRP A 82 0.77 -1.93 -1.25
C TRP A 82 0.39 -0.67 -0.48
N ALA A 83 1.13 0.41 -0.74
CA ALA A 83 0.92 1.71 -0.13
C ALA A 83 0.57 2.72 -1.23
N ASP A 84 -0.67 3.19 -1.22
CA ASP A 84 -1.21 4.06 -2.25
C ASP A 84 -1.18 5.53 -1.81
N GLU A 85 -0.86 6.43 -2.76
CA GLU A 85 -0.68 7.88 -2.56
C GLU A 85 0.25 8.20 -1.36
N PHE A 86 1.31 7.45 -1.23
CA PHE A 86 2.10 7.40 -0.02
C PHE A 86 2.97 8.64 0.23
N ALA A 87 3.14 9.52 -0.78
CA ALA A 87 3.84 10.80 -0.60
C ALA A 87 3.15 11.74 0.41
N TYR A 88 1.87 11.55 0.67
CA TYR A 88 1.11 12.31 1.66
C TYR A 88 1.16 11.71 3.06
N ALA A 89 1.63 10.48 3.20
CA ALA A 89 1.85 9.87 4.51
C ALA A 89 3.12 10.42 5.17
N SER A 90 3.21 10.29 6.50
CA SER A 90 4.40 10.73 7.22
C SER A 90 5.60 9.79 6.98
N GLU A 91 6.82 10.32 7.02
CA GLU A 91 8.03 9.49 6.98
C GLU A 91 8.04 8.46 8.12
N GLN A 92 7.49 8.79 9.28
CA GLN A 92 7.37 7.85 10.40
C GLN A 92 6.48 6.65 10.04
N ALA A 93 5.42 6.85 9.27
CA ALA A 93 4.58 5.76 8.77
C ALA A 93 5.40 4.85 7.85
N PHE A 94 6.17 5.44 6.92
CA PHE A 94 7.08 4.69 6.06
C PHE A 94 8.06 3.84 6.88
N LEU A 95 8.80 4.44 7.80
CA LEU A 95 9.79 3.75 8.63
C LEU A 95 9.18 2.62 9.46
N THR A 96 7.95 2.82 9.93
CA THR A 96 7.24 1.79 10.70
C THR A 96 6.86 0.60 9.82
N ILE A 97 6.37 0.84 8.61
CA ILE A 97 5.98 -0.20 7.66
C ILE A 97 7.22 -0.95 7.15
N ASP A 98 8.23 -0.22 6.70
CA ASP A 98 9.50 -0.76 6.21
C ASP A 98 10.17 -1.66 7.26
N GLY A 99 10.20 -1.19 8.49
CA GLY A 99 10.71 -1.97 9.62
C GLY A 99 9.90 -3.24 9.96
N ARG A 100 8.74 -3.47 9.34
CA ARG A 100 7.91 -4.67 9.51
C ARG A 100 7.93 -5.60 8.30
N LEU A 101 8.42 -5.12 7.18
CA LEU A 101 8.58 -5.94 5.97
C LEU A 101 9.62 -7.03 6.18
N GLY A 102 9.28 -8.25 5.79
CA GLY A 102 10.21 -9.39 5.81
C GLY A 102 10.52 -9.97 7.18
N ARG A 103 9.82 -9.56 8.25
CA ARG A 103 10.02 -10.11 9.61
C ARG A 103 9.26 -11.41 9.89
N GLY A 104 8.57 -11.97 8.90
CA GLY A 104 7.87 -13.25 9.05
C GLY A 104 8.84 -14.45 9.06
N PRO A 105 8.36 -15.63 9.52
CA PRO A 105 9.15 -16.84 9.46
C PRO A 105 9.47 -17.23 8.01
N GLY A 106 10.71 -17.66 7.75
CA GLY A 106 11.22 -18.10 6.46
C GLY A 106 12.13 -17.05 5.78
N GLU A 107 12.80 -17.48 4.71
CA GLU A 107 13.81 -16.69 3.99
C GLU A 107 13.24 -15.68 2.99
N LEU A 108 11.91 -15.59 2.85
CA LEU A 108 11.29 -14.69 1.89
C LEU A 108 11.47 -13.24 2.34
N LYS A 109 12.17 -12.47 1.53
CA LYS A 109 12.32 -11.03 1.70
C LYS A 109 10.96 -10.37 1.55
N GLY A 110 10.66 -9.40 2.42
CA GLY A 110 9.48 -8.57 2.29
C GLY A 110 9.54 -7.72 1.03
N GLN A 111 8.40 -7.50 0.40
CA GLN A 111 8.26 -6.65 -0.78
C GLN A 111 7.23 -5.56 -0.55
N GLY A 112 7.52 -4.35 -1.05
CA GLY A 112 6.60 -3.22 -1.02
C GLY A 112 6.46 -2.57 -2.37
N ILE A 113 5.23 -2.20 -2.71
CA ILE A 113 4.91 -1.32 -3.84
C ILE A 113 4.30 -0.05 -3.24
N MET A 114 4.84 1.09 -3.63
CA MET A 114 4.32 2.39 -3.27
C MET A 114 3.95 3.11 -4.55
N THR A 115 2.69 3.52 -4.63
CA THR A 115 2.19 4.38 -5.71
C THR A 115 2.00 5.78 -5.16
N THR A 116 2.33 6.80 -5.96
CA THR A 116 2.12 8.19 -5.56
C THR A 116 2.22 9.12 -6.75
N SER A 117 1.49 10.21 -6.69
CA SER A 117 1.68 11.35 -7.57
C SER A 117 2.86 12.22 -7.09
N PRO A 118 3.60 12.88 -7.98
CA PRO A 118 4.67 13.79 -7.59
C PRO A 118 4.13 14.89 -6.66
N SER A 119 4.72 15.02 -5.50
CA SER A 119 4.29 15.96 -4.45
C SER A 119 5.44 16.86 -3.98
N GLY A 120 6.28 17.30 -4.94
CA GLY A 120 7.43 18.15 -4.66
C GLY A 120 8.57 17.45 -3.93
N TYR A 121 9.44 18.22 -3.29
CA TYR A 121 10.64 17.76 -2.60
C TYR A 121 10.32 17.31 -1.18
N ASN A 122 9.59 16.20 -1.03
CA ASN A 122 9.30 15.58 0.25
C ASN A 122 10.21 14.38 0.54
N TYR A 123 9.96 13.64 1.63
CA TYR A 123 10.78 12.48 2.01
C TYR A 123 10.81 11.38 0.94
N VAL A 124 9.73 11.24 0.14
CA VAL A 124 9.68 10.27 -0.97
C VAL A 124 10.68 10.65 -2.06
N TYR A 125 10.76 11.94 -2.42
CA TYR A 125 11.77 12.41 -3.34
C TYR A 125 13.18 12.14 -2.80
N TRP A 126 13.49 12.59 -1.59
CA TRP A 126 14.83 12.43 -1.03
C TRP A 126 15.25 10.97 -0.88
N LYS A 127 14.30 10.10 -0.57
CA LYS A 127 14.59 8.68 -0.35
C LYS A 127 14.64 7.86 -1.64
N PHE A 128 13.81 8.18 -2.63
CA PHE A 128 13.64 7.34 -3.82
C PHE A 128 14.02 8.06 -5.12
N GLY A 129 13.77 9.36 -5.23
CA GLY A 129 13.92 10.15 -6.45
C GLY A 129 15.27 10.86 -6.58
N ASP A 130 15.93 11.18 -5.48
CA ASP A 130 17.20 11.91 -5.50
C ASP A 130 18.30 11.05 -6.15
N PRO A 131 18.91 11.50 -7.27
CA PRO A 131 19.99 10.77 -7.93
C PRO A 131 21.25 10.67 -7.10
N THR A 132 21.44 11.55 -6.10
CA THR A 132 22.63 11.60 -5.24
C THR A 132 22.51 10.75 -3.98
N ARG A 133 21.36 10.05 -3.78
CA ARG A 133 21.13 9.21 -2.61
C ARG A 133 22.14 8.07 -2.50
N ASP A 134 22.35 7.63 -1.26
CA ASP A 134 23.25 6.54 -0.93
C ASP A 134 23.02 5.29 -1.80
N GLU A 135 24.09 4.66 -2.29
CA GLU A 135 24.02 3.47 -3.12
C GLU A 135 23.30 2.29 -2.47
N ARG A 136 23.33 2.19 -1.14
CA ARG A 136 22.60 1.15 -0.40
C ARG A 136 21.11 1.34 -0.55
N ILE A 137 20.65 2.59 -0.49
CA ILE A 137 19.26 2.96 -0.71
C ILE A 137 18.86 2.67 -2.14
N GLN A 138 19.71 3.00 -3.12
CA GLN A 138 19.48 2.72 -4.53
C GLN A 138 19.35 1.20 -4.82
N LYS A 139 20.07 0.36 -4.09
CA LYS A 139 19.97 -1.10 -4.22
C LYS A 139 18.69 -1.68 -3.61
N LEU A 140 18.23 -1.09 -2.52
CA LEU A 140 17.04 -1.57 -1.80
C LEU A 140 15.73 -1.10 -2.45
N TYR A 141 15.72 0.13 -2.98
CA TYR A 141 14.51 0.76 -3.51
C TYR A 141 14.68 1.08 -4.99
N LYS A 142 13.72 0.64 -5.79
CA LYS A 142 13.62 0.97 -7.21
C LYS A 142 12.47 1.94 -7.42
N MET A 143 12.70 2.95 -8.25
CA MET A 143 11.67 3.90 -8.64
C MET A 143 11.41 3.76 -10.15
N ALA A 144 10.13 3.69 -10.51
CA ALA A 144 9.68 3.84 -11.89
C ALA A 144 8.77 5.06 -11.97
N SER A 145 9.02 5.93 -12.92
CA SER A 145 8.16 7.08 -13.23
C SER A 145 7.42 6.78 -14.53
N LEU A 146 6.10 6.91 -14.49
CA LEU A 146 5.24 6.76 -15.66
C LEU A 146 4.58 8.11 -15.94
N SER A 147 4.68 8.57 -17.16
CA SER A 147 3.95 9.75 -17.64
C SER A 147 2.54 9.37 -18.02
N SER A 148 1.55 10.18 -17.64
CA SER A 148 0.17 10.01 -18.12
C SER A 148 0.05 10.11 -19.64
N LEU A 149 1.01 10.80 -20.29
CA LEU A 149 1.07 10.93 -21.77
C LEU A 149 1.51 9.61 -22.44
N GLU A 150 2.13 8.70 -21.70
CA GLU A 150 2.54 7.38 -22.20
C GLU A 150 1.41 6.34 -22.03
N ASN A 151 0.36 6.69 -21.31
CA ASN A 151 -0.80 5.84 -21.13
C ASN A 151 -1.81 6.07 -22.28
N ILE A 152 -1.53 5.49 -23.44
CA ILE A 152 -2.37 5.58 -24.65
C ILE A 152 -3.76 4.92 -24.50
N HIS A 153 -4.06 4.31 -23.36
CA HIS A 153 -5.34 3.66 -23.06
C HIS A 153 -6.16 4.41 -22.00
N SER A 154 -5.75 5.62 -21.62
CA SER A 154 -6.47 6.46 -20.66
C SER A 154 -7.50 7.35 -21.36
N GLU A 155 -8.42 6.78 -22.15
CA GLU A 155 -9.64 7.45 -22.60
C GLU A 155 -10.80 7.10 -21.69
#